data_ac87a77e2bd0963dcfd80b32c6f93c0b
#
_entry.id   ac87a77e2bd0963dcfd80b32c6f93c0b
#
_cell.length_a   1.000
_cell.length_b   1.000
_cell.length_c   1.000
_cell.angle_alpha   90.00
_cell.angle_beta   90.00
_cell.angle_gamma   90.00
#
_symmetry.space_group_name_H-M   'P 1'
#
loop_
_entity.id
_entity.type
_entity.pdbx_description
1 polymer ?
#
loop_
_entity_poly.entity_id
_entity_poly.type
_entity_poly.pdbx_seq_one_letter_code
_entity_poly.pdbx_strand_id
1 'polypeptide(L)'
;IQVLASEGGHIEYSPKSELEWELNNWLTNSLNVNLITCERIVSGAGLSRIAEWRLSKSDAKNHPFQKYIKELKFANDLEKILPEKICKLSNEGDILMNEIENIWLGAYGSLLGDIAIHELCLGGLWISGGTAPKHFKNFKSDLFLKQFSDKGRLKDMVKSIPVKVILDENFGLFSAACRAKMLLRRA
;
A
#
# COMPACT_ATOMS: atom_id res chain seq x y z
N ILE A 1 -0.01 -20.20 -20.66
CA ILE A 1 -0.17 -19.15 -19.62
C ILE A 1 -0.91 -17.99 -20.25
N GLN A 2 -2.02 -17.58 -19.64
CA GLN A 2 -2.78 -16.40 -20.03
C GLN A 2 -2.47 -15.27 -19.04
N VAL A 3 -2.20 -14.08 -19.56
CA VAL A 3 -2.01 -12.87 -18.77
C VAL A 3 -3.18 -11.93 -19.09
N LEU A 4 -3.94 -11.57 -18.08
CA LEU A 4 -5.05 -10.62 -18.18
C LEU A 4 -4.56 -9.24 -17.71
N ALA A 5 -5.00 -8.19 -18.40
CA ALA A 5 -4.79 -6.82 -17.95
C ALA A 5 -5.78 -6.49 -16.83
N SER A 6 -5.35 -5.66 -15.89
CA SER A 6 -6.21 -5.16 -14.81
C SER A 6 -5.77 -3.77 -14.39
N GLU A 7 -6.74 -2.95 -14.06
CA GLU A 7 -6.56 -1.62 -13.46
C GLU A 7 -7.14 -1.59 -12.03
N GLY A 8 -7.00 -2.71 -11.31
CA GLY A 8 -7.56 -2.90 -9.96
C GLY A 8 -7.11 -1.88 -8.91
N GLY A 9 -5.98 -1.18 -9.13
CA GLY A 9 -5.56 -0.07 -8.28
C GLY A 9 -6.48 1.17 -8.37
N HIS A 10 -7.23 1.30 -9.48
CA HIS A 10 -8.13 2.42 -9.73
C HIS A 10 -9.55 2.24 -9.20
N ILE A 11 -9.85 1.12 -8.55
CA ILE A 11 -11.11 0.98 -7.80
C ILE A 11 -11.16 1.97 -6.63
N GLU A 12 -12.37 2.36 -6.24
CA GLU A 12 -12.58 3.31 -5.16
C GLU A 12 -12.10 2.72 -3.82
N TYR A 13 -11.41 3.55 -3.04
CA TYR A 13 -11.02 3.21 -1.68
C TYR A 13 -12.22 3.23 -0.74
N SER A 14 -12.41 2.18 0.03
CA SER A 14 -13.50 2.03 1.00
C SER A 14 -12.98 2.14 2.43
N PRO A 15 -13.08 3.33 3.08
CA PRO A 15 -12.71 3.51 4.47
C PRO A 15 -13.50 2.60 5.42
N LYS A 16 -12.84 2.00 6.41
CA LYS A 16 -13.45 1.07 7.38
C LYS A 16 -13.55 1.62 8.81
N SER A 17 -12.96 2.78 9.06
CA SER A 17 -12.95 3.43 10.37
C SER A 17 -13.13 4.93 10.22
N GLU A 18 -13.50 5.61 11.32
CA GLU A 18 -13.57 7.08 11.35
C GLU A 18 -12.25 7.72 10.94
N LEU A 19 -11.13 7.15 11.39
CA LEU A 19 -9.79 7.62 11.04
C LEU A 19 -9.53 7.54 9.53
N GLU A 20 -9.92 6.45 8.89
CA GLU A 20 -9.79 6.28 7.44
C GLU A 20 -10.75 7.19 6.67
N TRP A 21 -11.95 7.47 7.21
CA TRP A 21 -12.86 8.46 6.65
C TRP A 21 -12.30 9.88 6.71
N GLU A 22 -11.67 10.25 7.82
CA GLU A 22 -10.99 11.54 7.93
C GLU A 22 -9.85 11.67 6.92
N LEU A 23 -9.03 10.62 6.77
CA LEU A 23 -7.97 10.56 5.77
C LEU A 23 -8.54 10.70 4.36
N ASN A 24 -9.60 9.96 4.03
CA ASN A 24 -10.25 10.01 2.72
C ASN A 24 -10.75 11.42 2.39
N ASN A 25 -11.44 12.08 3.32
CA ASN A 25 -11.93 13.44 3.16
C ASN A 25 -10.79 14.44 3.00
N TRP A 26 -9.73 14.30 3.78
CA TRP A 26 -8.55 15.15 3.65
C TRP A 26 -7.88 14.99 2.28
N LEU A 27 -7.75 13.76 1.79
CA LEU A 27 -7.18 13.47 0.48
C LEU A 27 -8.04 14.01 -0.67
N THR A 28 -9.36 13.83 -0.58
CA THR A 28 -10.32 14.36 -1.56
C THR A 28 -10.15 15.87 -1.73
N ASN A 29 -10.05 16.57 -0.61
CA ASN A 29 -9.87 18.03 -0.61
C ASN A 29 -8.46 18.44 -1.08
N SER A 30 -7.41 17.79 -0.57
CA SER A 30 -6.02 18.17 -0.86
C SER A 30 -5.61 17.88 -2.32
N LEU A 31 -6.18 16.85 -2.92
CA LEU A 31 -5.94 16.47 -4.31
C LEU A 31 -6.95 17.07 -5.29
N ASN A 32 -7.99 17.77 -4.77
CA ASN A 32 -9.09 18.32 -5.56
C ASN A 32 -9.71 17.30 -6.53
N VAL A 33 -10.14 16.16 -5.98
CA VAL A 33 -10.74 15.05 -6.73
C VAL A 33 -12.06 14.61 -6.11
N ASN A 34 -12.92 13.96 -6.89
CA ASN A 34 -14.23 13.50 -6.43
C ASN A 34 -14.18 12.18 -5.64
N LEU A 35 -13.16 11.35 -5.90
CA LEU A 35 -12.98 10.06 -5.25
C LEU A 35 -11.50 9.74 -5.04
N ILE A 36 -11.22 8.92 -4.05
CA ILE A 36 -9.88 8.38 -3.79
C ILE A 36 -9.83 6.93 -4.27
N THR A 37 -8.86 6.65 -5.14
CA THR A 37 -8.60 5.27 -5.60
C THR A 37 -7.71 4.52 -4.63
N CYS A 38 -7.77 3.19 -4.64
CA CYS A 38 -6.93 2.34 -3.80
C CYS A 38 -5.44 2.62 -3.99
N GLU A 39 -4.98 2.86 -5.23
CA GLU A 39 -3.59 3.19 -5.50
C GLU A 39 -3.11 4.45 -4.77
N ARG A 40 -4.00 5.45 -4.61
CA ARG A 40 -3.67 6.69 -3.88
C ARG A 40 -3.40 6.47 -2.39
N ILE A 41 -3.80 5.32 -1.85
CA ILE A 41 -3.59 4.90 -0.46
C ILE A 41 -2.46 3.86 -0.37
N VAL A 42 -2.53 2.77 -1.14
CA VAL A 42 -1.66 1.59 -0.93
C VAL A 42 -0.31 1.65 -1.65
N SER A 43 -0.07 2.67 -2.47
CA SER A 43 1.24 2.87 -3.12
C SER A 43 2.26 3.50 -2.16
N GLY A 44 3.53 3.57 -2.60
CA GLY A 44 4.55 4.34 -1.88
C GLY A 44 4.19 5.83 -1.77
N ALA A 45 3.63 6.42 -2.83
CA ALA A 45 3.07 7.76 -2.80
C ALA A 45 1.90 7.87 -1.80
N GLY A 46 1.08 6.82 -1.68
CA GLY A 46 0.01 6.73 -0.70
C GLY A 46 0.52 6.78 0.73
N LEU A 47 1.57 6.03 1.05
CA LEU A 47 2.21 6.07 2.37
C LEU A 47 2.72 7.49 2.69
N SER A 48 3.29 8.18 1.72
CA SER A 48 3.71 9.58 1.88
C SER A 48 2.54 10.51 2.17
N ARG A 49 1.40 10.35 1.49
CA ARG A 49 0.18 11.14 1.73
C ARG A 49 -0.43 10.88 3.10
N ILE A 50 -0.45 9.63 3.55
CA ILE A 50 -0.88 9.29 4.91
C ILE A 50 0.01 10.00 5.94
N ALA A 51 1.32 10.03 5.73
CA ALA A 51 2.25 10.73 6.60
C ALA A 51 2.00 12.25 6.62
N GLU A 52 1.78 12.88 5.46
CA GLU A 52 1.43 14.29 5.38
C GLU A 52 0.16 14.61 6.14
N TRP A 53 -0.90 13.82 5.93
CA TRP A 53 -2.15 13.98 6.62
C TRP A 53 -1.98 13.81 8.13
N ARG A 54 -1.33 12.75 8.58
CA ARG A 54 -1.19 12.47 10.01
C ARG A 54 -0.34 13.53 10.72
N LEU A 55 0.72 14.01 10.07
CA LEU A 55 1.56 15.07 10.59
C LEU A 55 0.89 16.45 10.55
N SER A 56 -0.20 16.64 9.79
CA SER A 56 -0.97 17.88 9.81
C SER A 56 -1.85 18.02 11.06
N LYS A 57 -2.08 16.94 11.82
CA LYS A 57 -2.89 16.94 13.02
C LYS A 57 -2.22 17.72 14.15
N SER A 58 -3.04 18.29 15.06
CA SER A 58 -2.58 19.19 16.12
C SER A 58 -1.60 18.55 17.10
N ASP A 59 -1.78 17.26 17.40
CA ASP A 59 -0.94 16.47 18.29
C ASP A 59 0.44 16.12 17.71
N ALA A 60 0.58 16.18 16.40
CA ALA A 60 1.83 15.91 15.69
C ALA A 60 2.66 17.18 15.37
N LYS A 61 2.19 18.38 15.74
CA LYS A 61 2.83 19.66 15.36
C LYS A 61 4.31 19.77 15.75
N ASN A 62 4.70 19.18 16.86
CA ASN A 62 6.07 19.24 17.39
C ASN A 62 6.92 18.04 16.98
N HIS A 63 6.41 17.14 16.13
CA HIS A 63 7.15 15.98 15.73
C HIS A 63 8.35 16.37 14.84
N PRO A 64 9.57 15.85 15.10
CA PRO A 64 10.80 16.23 14.36
C PRO A 64 10.67 16.03 12.86
N PHE A 65 9.86 15.07 12.44
CA PHE A 65 9.64 14.73 11.04
C PHE A 65 8.91 15.81 10.22
N GLN A 66 8.26 16.77 10.87
CA GLN A 66 7.62 17.93 10.24
C GLN A 66 8.60 18.74 9.38
N LYS A 67 9.78 19.01 9.93
CA LYS A 67 10.83 19.75 9.21
C LYS A 67 11.31 18.96 8.01
N TYR A 68 11.53 17.65 8.19
CA TYR A 68 12.01 16.77 7.15
C TYR A 68 11.03 16.66 5.95
N ILE A 69 9.73 16.56 6.20
CA ILE A 69 8.72 16.59 5.12
C ILE A 69 8.76 17.90 4.33
N LYS A 70 8.89 19.05 5.00
CA LYS A 70 8.98 20.35 4.33
C LYS A 70 10.20 20.43 3.41
N GLU A 71 11.34 19.94 3.87
CA GLU A 71 12.57 19.87 3.08
C GLU A 71 12.41 18.96 1.86
N LEU A 72 11.83 17.77 2.01
CA LEU A 72 11.58 16.85 0.91
C LEU A 72 10.57 17.38 -0.12
N LYS A 73 9.55 18.09 0.33
CA LYS A 73 8.58 18.74 -0.57
C LYS A 73 9.27 19.78 -1.44
N PHE A 74 10.15 20.58 -0.86
CA PHE A 74 10.93 21.58 -1.60
C PHE A 74 11.86 20.95 -2.64
N ALA A 75 12.46 19.80 -2.31
CA ALA A 75 13.33 19.03 -3.21
C ALA A 75 12.60 18.19 -4.27
N ASN A 76 11.25 18.08 -4.19
CA ASN A 76 10.42 17.22 -5.04
C ASN A 76 10.77 15.71 -4.96
N ASP A 77 11.32 15.28 -3.83
CA ASP A 77 11.77 13.89 -3.58
C ASP A 77 10.89 13.12 -2.57
N LEU A 78 9.77 13.73 -2.16
CA LEU A 78 8.92 13.21 -1.09
C LEU A 78 8.52 11.75 -1.33
N GLU A 79 7.95 11.44 -2.50
CA GLU A 79 7.43 10.12 -2.82
C GLU A 79 8.50 9.03 -2.94
N LYS A 80 9.75 9.42 -3.21
CA LYS A 80 10.87 8.48 -3.37
C LYS A 80 11.50 8.09 -2.03
N ILE A 81 11.69 9.08 -1.14
CA ILE A 81 12.51 8.93 0.06
C ILE A 81 11.65 8.63 1.29
N LEU A 82 10.47 9.23 1.36
CA LEU A 82 9.63 9.20 2.55
C LEU A 82 9.17 7.79 2.96
N PRO A 83 8.72 6.91 2.06
CA PRO A 83 8.26 5.57 2.44
C PRO A 83 9.33 4.75 3.18
N GLU A 84 10.57 4.79 2.70
CA GLU A 84 11.68 4.08 3.33
C GLU A 84 12.02 4.65 4.71
N LYS A 85 11.98 5.97 4.83
CA LYS A 85 12.26 6.64 6.10
C LYS A 85 11.19 6.38 7.14
N ILE A 86 9.91 6.34 6.74
CA ILE A 86 8.80 5.97 7.63
C ILE A 86 9.01 4.56 8.15
N CYS A 87 9.25 3.58 7.27
CA CYS A 87 9.49 2.20 7.64
C CYS A 87 10.67 2.06 8.61
N LYS A 88 11.78 2.79 8.37
CA LYS A 88 12.95 2.77 9.25
C LYS A 88 12.60 3.28 10.64
N LEU A 89 12.00 4.47 10.76
CA LEU A 89 11.64 5.07 12.05
C LEU A 89 10.58 4.27 12.80
N SER A 90 9.61 3.70 12.09
CA SER A 90 8.62 2.80 12.67
C SER A 90 9.32 1.59 13.33
N ASN A 91 10.29 0.97 12.64
CA ASN A 91 11.09 -0.13 13.18
C ASN A 91 12.00 0.29 14.35
N GLU A 92 12.39 1.55 14.42
CA GLU A 92 13.15 2.14 15.54
C GLU A 92 12.27 2.50 16.74
N GLY A 93 10.95 2.30 16.65
CA GLY A 93 10.00 2.51 17.73
C GLY A 93 9.31 3.87 17.77
N ASP A 94 9.39 4.66 16.69
CA ASP A 94 8.65 5.92 16.58
C ASP A 94 7.15 5.63 16.50
N ILE A 95 6.40 6.12 17.48
CA ILE A 95 4.97 5.82 17.66
C ILE A 95 4.15 6.37 16.49
N LEU A 96 4.44 7.59 16.04
CA LEU A 96 3.69 8.24 14.97
C LEU A 96 3.97 7.58 13.61
N MET A 97 5.23 7.22 13.34
CA MET A 97 5.58 6.51 12.12
C MET A 97 4.99 5.11 12.09
N ASN A 98 4.92 4.44 13.23
CA ASN A 98 4.24 3.14 13.37
C ASN A 98 2.73 3.27 13.10
N GLU A 99 2.08 4.30 13.61
CA GLU A 99 0.66 4.59 13.33
C GLU A 99 0.42 4.81 11.83
N ILE A 100 1.25 5.62 11.17
CA ILE A 100 1.19 5.89 9.72
C ILE A 100 1.32 4.59 8.93
N GLU A 101 2.31 3.78 9.27
CA GLU A 101 2.56 2.50 8.59
C GLU A 101 1.42 1.51 8.81
N ASN A 102 0.83 1.47 10.00
CA ASN A 102 -0.32 0.61 10.33
C ASN A 102 -1.58 0.99 9.52
N ILE A 103 -1.86 2.27 9.31
CA ILE A 103 -2.95 2.73 8.45
C ILE A 103 -2.73 2.21 7.02
N TRP A 104 -1.52 2.39 6.50
CA TRP A 104 -1.16 1.93 5.16
C TRP A 104 -1.26 0.41 5.01
N LEU A 105 -0.71 -0.35 5.96
CA LEU A 105 -0.76 -1.82 5.97
C LEU A 105 -2.19 -2.36 6.09
N GLY A 106 -3.01 -1.70 6.89
CA GLY A 106 -4.42 -2.05 7.03
C GLY A 106 -5.19 -1.92 5.73
N ALA A 107 -5.04 -0.78 5.06
CA ALA A 107 -5.65 -0.53 3.76
C ALA A 107 -5.12 -1.51 2.69
N TYR A 108 -3.81 -1.78 2.70
CA TYR A 108 -3.18 -2.71 1.77
C TYR A 108 -3.70 -4.14 1.96
N GLY A 109 -3.76 -4.63 3.21
CA GLY A 109 -4.32 -5.94 3.52
C GLY A 109 -5.78 -6.05 3.09
N SER A 110 -6.58 -5.02 3.35
CA SER A 110 -7.97 -4.97 2.94
C SER A 110 -8.13 -5.10 1.43
N LEU A 111 -7.41 -4.29 0.65
CA LEU A 111 -7.44 -4.34 -0.82
C LEU A 111 -7.06 -5.72 -1.36
N LEU A 112 -6.00 -6.33 -0.83
CA LEU A 112 -5.61 -7.68 -1.26
C LEU A 112 -6.68 -8.72 -0.96
N GLY A 113 -7.38 -8.59 0.17
CA GLY A 113 -8.52 -9.45 0.47
C GLY A 113 -9.69 -9.27 -0.50
N ASP A 114 -9.95 -8.04 -0.97
CA ASP A 114 -10.98 -7.77 -1.98
C ASP A 114 -10.59 -8.36 -3.33
N ILE A 115 -9.34 -8.20 -3.76
CA ILE A 115 -8.80 -8.85 -4.96
C ILE A 115 -8.88 -10.38 -4.84
N ALA A 116 -8.58 -10.93 -3.67
CA ALA A 116 -8.65 -12.37 -3.43
C ALA A 116 -10.06 -12.94 -3.66
N ILE A 117 -11.09 -12.19 -3.25
CA ILE A 117 -12.50 -12.56 -3.48
C ILE A 117 -12.90 -12.35 -4.94
N HIS A 118 -12.55 -11.20 -5.50
CA HIS A 118 -12.93 -10.82 -6.86
C HIS A 118 -12.37 -11.81 -7.90
N GLU A 119 -11.10 -12.16 -7.78
CA GLU A 119 -10.41 -13.04 -8.72
C GLU A 119 -10.48 -14.53 -8.34
N LEU A 120 -10.99 -14.87 -7.14
CA LEU A 120 -10.96 -16.23 -6.59
C LEU A 120 -9.59 -16.91 -6.77
N CYS A 121 -8.52 -16.17 -6.47
CA CYS A 121 -7.14 -16.57 -6.77
C CYS A 121 -6.61 -17.61 -5.78
N LEU A 122 -7.23 -18.80 -5.73
CA LEU A 122 -6.88 -19.88 -4.81
C LEU A 122 -5.42 -20.36 -4.93
N GLY A 123 -4.77 -20.12 -6.08
CA GLY A 123 -3.35 -20.40 -6.28
C GLY A 123 -2.40 -19.43 -5.57
N GLY A 124 -2.91 -18.31 -5.10
CA GLY A 124 -2.16 -17.31 -4.33
C GLY A 124 -2.08 -15.94 -4.96
N LEU A 125 -1.73 -14.97 -4.12
CA LEU A 125 -1.42 -13.59 -4.47
C LEU A 125 0.07 -13.33 -4.36
N TRP A 126 0.59 -12.48 -5.24
CA TRP A 126 1.99 -12.11 -5.26
C TRP A 126 2.13 -10.59 -5.14
N ILE A 127 2.80 -10.15 -4.07
CA ILE A 127 3.13 -8.74 -3.85
C ILE A 127 4.52 -8.50 -4.45
N SER A 128 4.64 -7.51 -5.32
CA SER A 128 5.91 -7.15 -5.96
C SER A 128 6.04 -5.62 -6.08
N GLY A 129 7.20 -5.16 -6.51
CA GLY A 129 7.50 -3.74 -6.68
C GLY A 129 8.46 -3.21 -5.62
N GLY A 130 8.90 -1.95 -5.76
CA GLY A 130 9.96 -1.37 -4.94
C GLY A 130 9.67 -1.23 -3.45
N THR A 131 8.39 -1.21 -3.04
CA THR A 131 8.00 -1.16 -1.62
C THR A 131 7.95 -2.55 -0.98
N ALA A 132 7.70 -3.60 -1.76
CA ALA A 132 7.47 -4.95 -1.24
C ALA A 132 8.63 -5.51 -0.40
N PRO A 133 9.90 -5.46 -0.83
CA PRO A 133 11.02 -5.95 -0.03
C PRO A 133 11.20 -5.16 1.27
N LYS A 134 10.99 -3.84 1.23
CA LYS A 134 11.20 -2.93 2.37
C LYS A 134 10.21 -3.19 3.51
N HIS A 135 8.97 -3.57 3.17
CA HIS A 135 7.89 -3.85 4.13
C HIS A 135 7.64 -5.36 4.35
N PHE A 136 8.57 -6.22 3.93
CA PHE A 136 8.39 -7.68 4.00
C PHE A 136 8.00 -8.20 5.39
N LYS A 137 8.63 -7.68 6.46
CA LYS A 137 8.30 -8.07 7.83
C LYS A 137 6.87 -7.69 8.20
N ASN A 138 6.42 -6.53 7.74
CA ASN A 138 5.14 -5.95 8.07
C ASN A 138 3.97 -6.67 7.39
N PHE A 139 4.20 -7.25 6.20
CA PHE A 139 3.22 -8.13 5.54
C PHE A 139 2.99 -9.47 6.28
N LYS A 140 3.80 -9.77 7.30
CA LYS A 140 3.59 -10.92 8.20
C LYS A 140 2.90 -10.52 9.50
N SER A 141 2.62 -9.24 9.71
CA SER A 141 1.98 -8.77 10.95
C SER A 141 0.54 -9.26 11.08
N ASP A 142 0.11 -9.43 12.31
CA ASP A 142 -1.28 -9.80 12.62
C ASP A 142 -2.27 -8.76 12.09
N LEU A 143 -1.89 -7.48 12.09
CA LEU A 143 -2.70 -6.40 11.52
C LEU A 143 -2.97 -6.64 10.04
N PHE A 144 -1.94 -6.85 9.23
CA PHE A 144 -2.09 -7.09 7.80
C PHE A 144 -2.91 -8.35 7.52
N LEU A 145 -2.59 -9.47 8.17
CA LEU A 145 -3.28 -10.74 7.99
C LEU A 145 -4.75 -10.68 8.42
N LYS A 146 -5.04 -9.94 9.50
CA LYS A 146 -6.40 -9.69 9.95
C LYS A 146 -7.19 -8.90 8.90
N GLN A 147 -6.65 -7.78 8.41
CA GLN A 147 -7.33 -6.95 7.41
C GLN A 147 -7.50 -7.68 6.07
N PHE A 148 -6.52 -8.48 5.66
CA PHE A 148 -6.60 -9.34 4.49
C PHE A 148 -7.76 -10.32 4.58
N SER A 149 -7.91 -11.01 5.71
CA SER A 149 -8.92 -12.06 5.91
C SER A 149 -10.26 -11.55 6.43
N ASP A 150 -10.39 -10.27 6.82
CA ASP A 150 -11.65 -9.72 7.35
C ASP A 150 -12.67 -9.50 6.23
N LYS A 151 -13.23 -10.58 5.75
CA LYS A 151 -14.18 -10.67 4.61
C LYS A 151 -15.48 -11.39 4.99
N GLY A 152 -15.95 -11.14 6.22
CA GLY A 152 -17.21 -11.68 6.71
C GLY A 152 -17.28 -13.21 6.59
N ARG A 153 -18.32 -13.74 5.97
CA ARG A 153 -18.52 -15.18 5.78
C ARG A 153 -17.46 -15.88 4.92
N LEU A 154 -16.67 -15.11 4.14
CA LEU A 154 -15.61 -15.64 3.29
C LEU A 154 -14.22 -15.62 3.97
N LYS A 155 -14.16 -15.24 5.25
CA LYS A 155 -12.94 -15.12 6.02
C LYS A 155 -12.02 -16.33 5.92
N ASP A 156 -12.56 -17.52 6.14
CA ASP A 156 -11.74 -18.75 6.17
C ASP A 156 -11.23 -19.12 4.79
N MET A 157 -12.01 -18.89 3.74
CA MET A 157 -11.58 -19.06 2.36
C MET A 157 -10.42 -18.10 2.04
N VAL A 158 -10.58 -16.81 2.33
CA VAL A 158 -9.53 -15.81 2.04
C VAL A 158 -8.27 -16.09 2.87
N LYS A 159 -8.42 -16.50 4.13
CA LYS A 159 -7.29 -16.88 4.98
C LYS A 159 -6.48 -18.07 4.43
N SER A 160 -7.11 -18.95 3.66
CA SER A 160 -6.44 -20.10 3.04
C SER A 160 -5.63 -19.73 1.79
N ILE A 161 -5.82 -18.53 1.22
CA ILE A 161 -5.12 -18.07 0.02
C ILE A 161 -3.68 -17.67 0.37
N PRO A 162 -2.66 -18.30 -0.25
CA PRO A 162 -1.27 -17.94 0.02
C PRO A 162 -0.94 -16.52 -0.47
N VAL A 163 -0.41 -15.69 0.40
CA VAL A 163 0.17 -14.38 0.03
C VAL A 163 1.68 -14.50 0.03
N LYS A 164 2.31 -14.15 -1.09
CA LYS A 164 3.75 -14.25 -1.31
C LYS A 164 4.34 -12.89 -1.66
N VAL A 165 5.52 -12.59 -1.16
CA VAL A 165 6.24 -11.34 -1.44
C VAL A 165 7.47 -11.64 -2.28
N ILE A 166 7.61 -10.93 -3.39
CA ILE A 166 8.78 -11.01 -4.26
C ILE A 166 9.80 -9.99 -3.74
N LEU A 167 10.98 -10.46 -3.39
CA LEU A 167 12.03 -9.65 -2.78
C LEU A 167 13.01 -9.06 -3.80
N ASP A 168 12.97 -9.51 -5.06
CA ASP A 168 13.81 -9.00 -6.12
C ASP A 168 13.24 -7.70 -6.70
N GLU A 169 13.95 -6.60 -6.52
CA GLU A 169 13.55 -5.27 -7.02
C GLU A 169 13.52 -5.21 -8.55
N ASN A 170 14.26 -6.07 -9.25
CA ASN A 170 14.28 -6.14 -10.70
C ASN A 170 13.16 -7.02 -11.30
N PHE A 171 12.30 -7.58 -10.45
CA PHE A 171 11.24 -8.49 -10.91
C PHE A 171 10.33 -7.87 -11.97
N GLY A 172 10.03 -6.57 -11.87
CA GLY A 172 9.22 -5.84 -12.86
C GLY A 172 9.85 -5.88 -14.25
N LEU A 173 11.15 -5.59 -14.33
CA LEU A 173 11.93 -5.64 -15.59
C LEU A 173 11.98 -7.06 -16.14
N PHE A 174 12.27 -8.04 -15.28
CA PHE A 174 12.29 -9.46 -15.66
C PHE A 174 10.93 -9.92 -16.20
N SER A 175 9.83 -9.55 -15.53
CA SER A 175 8.46 -9.91 -15.95
C SER A 175 8.11 -9.29 -17.30
N ALA A 176 8.49 -8.02 -17.54
CA ALA A 176 8.28 -7.35 -18.82
C ALA A 176 9.05 -8.04 -19.94
N ALA A 177 10.31 -8.42 -19.71
CA ALA A 177 11.12 -9.17 -20.68
C ALA A 177 10.53 -10.56 -20.98
N CYS A 178 10.06 -11.28 -19.96
CA CYS A 178 9.35 -12.55 -20.15
C CYS A 178 8.09 -12.38 -20.99
N ARG A 179 7.30 -11.33 -20.72
CA ARG A 179 6.08 -11.05 -21.49
C ARG A 179 6.38 -10.73 -22.94
N ALA A 180 7.38 -9.89 -23.22
CA ALA A 180 7.82 -9.58 -24.58
C ALA A 180 8.21 -10.86 -25.35
N LYS A 181 9.00 -11.74 -24.72
CA LYS A 181 9.40 -13.04 -25.30
C LYS A 181 8.19 -13.95 -25.59
N MET A 182 7.17 -13.95 -24.71
CA MET A 182 5.94 -14.72 -24.94
C MET A 182 5.14 -14.21 -26.13
N LEU A 183 5.10 -12.89 -26.35
CA LEU A 183 4.40 -12.28 -27.49
C LEU A 183 5.12 -12.61 -28.81
N LEU A 184 6.44 -12.49 -28.85
CA LEU A 184 7.25 -12.84 -30.03
C LEU A 184 7.11 -14.31 -30.48
N ARG A 185 6.80 -15.22 -29.56
CA ARG A 185 6.58 -16.65 -29.88
C ARG A 185 5.17 -16.96 -30.42
N ARG A 186 4.26 -16.01 -30.34
CA ARG A 186 2.87 -16.14 -30.82
C ARG A 186 2.64 -15.46 -32.17
N ALA A 187 3.58 -14.60 -32.59
CA ALA A 187 3.65 -14.02 -33.92
C ALA A 187 4.39 -14.96 -34.88
#